data_d7ea481180c6b15a615408ffd397d2f1
#
_entry.id   d7ea481180c6b15a615408ffd397d2f1
#
_cell.length_a   1.000
_cell.length_b   1.000
_cell.length_c   1.000
_cell.angle_alpha   90.00
_cell.angle_beta   90.00
_cell.angle_gamma   90.00
#
_symmetry.space_group_name_H-M   'P 1'
#
loop_
_entity.id
_entity.type
_entity.pdbx_description
1 polymer ?
#
loop_
_entity_poly.entity_id
_entity_poly.type
_entity_poly.pdbx_seq_one_letter_code
_entity_poly.pdbx_strand_id
1 'polypeptide(L)'
;FCLSRGLGDVYKRQTDLMPYINSNFSVKTGRENTAITGFSMGGRESLFIGLTRSDLFGYVGAACPAPGLTPGVDLSMHPGQLQENELKPAYDMPYLLMITGGGNDGTVGNQPSLYHNILNGNGVEHIWHEVSDGGHDASSVQPHFYNYLRFIFKTN
;
A
#
# COMPACT_ATOMS: atom_id res chain seq x y z
N PHE A 1 -19.08 -2.08 13.29
CA PHE A 1 -17.86 -2.65 13.93
C PHE A 1 -16.60 -2.63 13.01
N CYS A 2 -16.74 -2.36 11.75
CA CYS A 2 -15.62 -2.38 10.78
C CYS A 2 -14.95 -1.02 10.56
N LEU A 3 -15.60 0.08 10.89
CA LEU A 3 -15.12 1.44 10.60
C LEU A 3 -13.99 1.93 11.53
N SER A 4 -13.78 1.28 12.68
CA SER A 4 -12.73 1.68 13.62
C SER A 4 -11.41 0.91 13.45
N ARG A 5 -11.39 -0.15 12.64
CA ARG A 5 -10.18 -0.99 12.49
C ARG A 5 -9.08 -0.32 11.68
N GLY A 6 -9.41 0.37 10.58
CA GLY A 6 -8.39 1.00 9.74
C GLY A 6 -7.63 2.12 10.45
N LEU A 7 -8.36 3.07 11.04
CA LEU A 7 -7.75 4.18 11.79
C LEU A 7 -7.05 3.69 13.07
N GLY A 8 -7.60 2.67 13.75
CA GLY A 8 -6.98 2.08 14.93
C GLY A 8 -5.64 1.41 14.62
N ASP A 9 -5.52 0.74 13.49
CA ASP A 9 -4.26 0.07 13.09
C ASP A 9 -3.19 1.06 12.66
N VAL A 10 -3.56 2.13 11.94
CA VAL A 10 -2.65 3.23 11.60
C VAL A 10 -2.12 3.88 12.87
N TYR A 11 -3.01 4.21 13.80
CA TYR A 11 -2.66 4.87 15.06
C TYR A 11 -1.74 3.96 15.91
N LYS A 12 -2.10 2.69 16.09
CA LYS A 12 -1.29 1.72 16.85
C LYS A 12 0.09 1.48 16.26
N ARG A 13 0.22 1.42 14.94
CA ARG A 13 1.54 1.26 14.30
C ARG A 13 2.46 2.45 14.54
N GLN A 14 1.90 3.65 14.55
CA GLN A 14 2.68 4.88 14.72
C GLN A 14 2.99 5.18 16.19
N THR A 15 2.02 4.97 17.09
CA THR A 15 2.17 5.36 18.51
C THR A 15 2.71 4.26 19.39
N ASP A 16 2.49 3.01 19.03
CA ASP A 16 2.82 1.87 19.88
C ASP A 16 3.93 1.01 19.26
N LEU A 17 3.73 0.50 18.04
CA LEU A 17 4.63 -0.48 17.45
C LEU A 17 5.98 0.12 17.07
N MET A 18 5.99 1.23 16.32
CA MET A 18 7.26 1.84 15.86
C MET A 18 8.12 2.31 17.05
N PRO A 19 7.56 3.04 18.03
CA PRO A 19 8.33 3.41 19.24
C PRO A 19 8.82 2.18 20.03
N TYR A 20 7.99 1.14 20.16
CA TYR A 20 8.38 -0.09 20.84
C TYR A 20 9.57 -0.76 20.15
N ILE A 21 9.51 -0.93 18.82
CA ILE A 21 10.60 -1.52 18.04
C ILE A 21 11.89 -0.70 18.18
N ASN A 22 11.78 0.63 18.03
CA ASN A 22 12.93 1.53 18.13
C ASN A 22 13.58 1.52 19.52
N SER A 23 12.79 1.29 20.58
CA SER A 23 13.28 1.29 21.96
C SER A 23 13.86 -0.06 22.38
N ASN A 24 13.44 -1.17 21.77
CA ASN A 24 13.78 -2.52 22.21
C ASN A 24 14.74 -3.27 21.27
N PHE A 25 14.92 -2.78 20.04
CA PHE A 25 15.74 -3.46 19.04
C PHE A 25 16.71 -2.49 18.38
N SER A 26 17.89 -2.98 18.03
CA SER A 26 18.88 -2.21 17.26
C SER A 26 18.47 -2.17 15.80
N VAL A 27 17.63 -1.20 15.44
CA VAL A 27 17.10 -0.99 14.08
C VAL A 27 17.60 0.33 13.51
N LYS A 28 17.74 0.40 12.20
CA LYS A 28 17.93 1.67 11.51
C LYS A 28 16.58 2.41 11.46
N THR A 29 16.60 3.67 11.83
CA THR A 29 15.42 4.56 11.79
C THR A 29 15.45 5.44 10.55
N GLY A 30 14.35 6.16 10.32
CA GLY A 30 14.18 7.05 9.16
C GLY A 30 13.43 6.38 8.02
N ARG A 31 12.80 7.20 7.19
CA ARG A 31 11.98 6.72 6.07
C ARG A 31 12.79 5.92 5.04
N GLU A 32 14.06 6.23 4.88
CA GLU A 32 15.00 5.53 4.00
C GLU A 32 15.32 4.09 4.47
N ASN A 33 14.97 3.77 5.71
CA ASN A 33 15.14 2.45 6.31
C ASN A 33 13.80 1.78 6.67
N THR A 34 12.68 2.39 6.27
CA THR A 34 11.34 1.92 6.65
C THR A 34 10.50 1.60 5.41
N ALA A 35 10.01 0.38 5.37
CA ALA A 35 9.19 -0.15 4.29
C ALA A 35 7.86 -0.68 4.82
N ILE A 36 6.81 -0.55 4.02
CA ILE A 36 5.50 -1.16 4.28
C ILE A 36 5.00 -1.83 3.01
N THR A 37 4.53 -3.06 3.15
CA THR A 37 3.89 -3.79 2.04
C THR A 37 2.88 -4.79 2.59
N GLY A 38 1.93 -5.18 1.76
CA GLY A 38 0.91 -6.15 2.13
C GLY A 38 0.14 -6.70 0.94
N PHE A 39 -0.67 -7.71 1.22
CA PHE A 39 -1.53 -8.40 0.26
C PHE A 39 -2.99 -8.17 0.59
N SER A 40 -3.85 -8.00 -0.43
CA SER A 40 -5.30 -7.88 -0.28
C SER A 40 -5.68 -6.69 0.62
N MET A 41 -6.36 -6.92 1.73
CA MET A 41 -6.63 -5.87 2.74
C MET A 41 -5.33 -5.24 3.26
N GLY A 42 -4.28 -6.05 3.48
CA GLY A 42 -2.96 -5.55 3.86
C GLY A 42 -2.33 -4.67 2.78
N GLY A 43 -2.58 -4.92 1.50
CA GLY A 43 -2.17 -4.07 0.38
C GLY A 43 -2.90 -2.71 0.40
N ARG A 44 -4.21 -2.72 0.63
CA ARG A 44 -5.00 -1.50 0.83
C ARG A 44 -4.48 -0.66 1.99
N GLU A 45 -4.26 -1.29 3.14
CA GLU A 45 -3.75 -0.61 4.34
C GLU A 45 -2.31 -0.09 4.13
N SER A 46 -1.48 -0.84 3.39
CA SER A 46 -0.13 -0.38 3.06
C SER A 46 -0.14 0.87 2.19
N LEU A 47 -1.05 0.97 1.21
CA LEU A 47 -1.23 2.19 0.42
C LEU A 47 -1.73 3.33 1.30
N PHE A 48 -2.76 3.11 2.10
CA PHE A 48 -3.30 4.13 2.98
C PHE A 48 -2.24 4.68 3.94
N ILE A 49 -1.57 3.80 4.69
CA ILE A 49 -0.56 4.19 5.67
C ILE A 49 0.65 4.81 4.98
N GLY A 50 1.16 4.16 3.93
CA GLY A 50 2.37 4.59 3.24
C GLY A 50 2.21 5.95 2.55
N LEU A 51 1.04 6.26 2.00
CA LEU A 51 0.77 7.55 1.37
C LEU A 51 0.45 8.64 2.39
N THR A 52 -0.38 8.35 3.39
CA THR A 52 -0.73 9.34 4.44
C THR A 52 0.42 9.63 5.40
N ARG A 53 1.37 8.69 5.55
CA ARG A 53 2.57 8.82 6.38
C ARG A 53 3.84 8.59 5.58
N SER A 54 3.91 9.22 4.41
CA SER A 54 5.10 9.19 3.55
C SER A 54 6.33 9.88 4.17
N ASP A 55 6.14 10.58 5.29
CA ASP A 55 7.19 11.05 6.18
C ASP A 55 7.89 9.91 6.95
N LEU A 56 7.23 8.77 7.16
CA LEU A 56 7.76 7.62 7.90
C LEU A 56 8.17 6.45 7.00
N PHE A 57 7.50 6.28 5.85
CA PHE A 57 7.69 5.15 4.96
C PHE A 57 8.27 5.58 3.62
N GLY A 58 9.51 5.20 3.36
CA GLY A 58 10.16 5.49 2.09
C GLY A 58 9.88 4.46 1.00
N TYR A 59 9.37 3.28 1.36
CA TYR A 59 9.07 2.20 0.44
C TYR A 59 7.68 1.66 0.72
N VAL A 60 6.83 1.70 -0.30
CA VAL A 60 5.41 1.30 -0.20
C VAL A 60 5.10 0.28 -1.28
N GLY A 61 4.54 -0.85 -0.88
CA GLY A 61 4.14 -1.92 -1.78
C GLY A 61 2.71 -2.40 -1.51
N ALA A 62 1.98 -2.74 -2.57
CA ALA A 62 0.64 -3.31 -2.46
C ALA A 62 0.42 -4.42 -3.48
N ALA A 63 0.28 -5.64 -3.00
CA ALA A 63 -0.09 -6.79 -3.81
C ALA A 63 -1.61 -6.96 -3.81
N CYS A 64 -2.23 -6.93 -4.99
CA CYS A 64 -3.66 -7.13 -5.17
C CYS A 64 -4.51 -6.38 -4.12
N PRO A 65 -4.30 -5.06 -3.95
CA PRO A 65 -4.97 -4.30 -2.89
C PRO A 65 -6.49 -4.41 -3.00
N ALA A 66 -7.12 -4.66 -1.84
CA ALA A 66 -8.57 -4.80 -1.72
C ALA A 66 -9.30 -3.47 -1.98
N PRO A 67 -10.60 -3.51 -2.35
CA PRO A 67 -11.44 -2.30 -2.43
C PRO A 67 -11.57 -1.58 -1.08
N GLY A 68 -11.95 -0.29 -1.12
CA GLY A 68 -12.20 0.54 0.07
C GLY A 68 -11.06 1.51 0.40
N LEU A 69 -10.02 1.63 -0.42
CA LEU A 69 -9.06 2.73 -0.30
C LEU A 69 -9.66 4.04 -0.78
N THR A 70 -10.32 4.02 -1.92
CA THR A 70 -11.12 5.14 -2.45
C THR A 70 -12.59 4.73 -2.54
N PRO A 71 -13.53 5.68 -2.67
CA PRO A 71 -14.93 5.35 -2.82
C PRO A 71 -15.17 4.41 -4.00
N GLY A 72 -15.88 3.32 -3.75
CA GLY A 72 -16.24 2.33 -4.77
C GLY A 72 -17.58 2.61 -5.41
N VAL A 73 -17.99 1.71 -6.33
CA VAL A 73 -19.30 1.78 -7.00
C VAL A 73 -20.43 1.64 -5.97
N ASP A 74 -20.26 0.82 -4.96
CA ASP A 74 -21.17 0.68 -3.81
C ASP A 74 -20.57 1.31 -2.58
N LEU A 75 -20.89 2.57 -2.33
CA LEU A 75 -20.39 3.34 -1.21
C LEU A 75 -20.81 2.78 0.16
N SER A 76 -21.85 1.96 0.24
CA SER A 76 -22.26 1.29 1.46
C SER A 76 -21.33 0.14 1.84
N MET A 77 -20.77 -0.53 0.84
CA MET A 77 -19.82 -1.62 1.00
C MET A 77 -18.38 -1.12 1.10
N HIS A 78 -18.04 -0.08 0.33
CA HIS A 78 -16.69 0.46 0.20
C HIS A 78 -16.73 1.99 0.30
N PRO A 79 -16.90 2.54 1.52
CA PRO A 79 -17.05 3.99 1.72
C PRO A 79 -15.79 4.79 1.35
N GLY A 80 -14.64 4.11 1.23
CA GLY A 80 -13.36 4.75 0.97
C GLY A 80 -12.72 5.31 2.24
N GLN A 81 -11.40 5.29 2.26
CA GLN A 81 -10.58 5.89 3.33
C GLN A 81 -10.06 7.27 2.90
N LEU A 82 -9.86 7.46 1.58
CA LEU A 82 -9.39 8.68 0.93
C LEU A 82 -10.34 9.03 -0.21
N GLN A 83 -10.43 10.30 -0.56
CA GLN A 83 -11.00 10.68 -1.85
C GLN A 83 -9.98 10.38 -2.96
N GLU A 84 -10.44 10.25 -4.21
CA GLU A 84 -9.54 9.95 -5.33
C GLU A 84 -8.41 10.98 -5.47
N ASN A 85 -8.71 12.27 -5.30
CA ASN A 85 -7.73 13.35 -5.37
C ASN A 85 -6.75 13.39 -4.16
N GLU A 86 -7.04 12.62 -3.11
CA GLU A 86 -6.20 12.44 -1.93
C GLU A 86 -5.28 11.22 -2.03
N LEU A 87 -5.47 10.36 -3.06
CA LEU A 87 -4.60 9.21 -3.30
C LEU A 87 -3.25 9.68 -3.86
N LYS A 88 -2.45 10.24 -3.00
CA LYS A 88 -1.10 10.77 -3.25
C LYS A 88 -0.33 10.88 -1.93
N PRO A 89 1.01 10.95 -1.98
CA PRO A 89 1.81 11.17 -0.78
C PRO A 89 1.44 12.49 -0.09
N ALA A 90 1.20 12.42 1.23
CA ALA A 90 0.87 13.60 2.02
C ALA A 90 2.11 14.48 2.32
N TYR A 91 3.29 13.89 2.23
CA TYR A 91 4.59 14.54 2.43
C TYR A 91 5.48 14.26 1.22
N ASP A 92 6.70 13.76 1.43
CA ASP A 92 7.63 13.45 0.35
C ASP A 92 7.23 12.20 -0.45
N MET A 93 7.56 12.19 -1.74
CA MET A 93 7.40 11.00 -2.57
C MET A 93 8.15 9.80 -1.98
N PRO A 94 7.55 8.62 -1.88
CA PRO A 94 8.27 7.39 -1.56
C PRO A 94 9.43 7.15 -2.55
N TYR A 95 10.52 6.59 -2.07
CA TYR A 95 11.62 6.13 -2.94
C TYR A 95 11.17 4.99 -3.86
N LEU A 96 10.19 4.22 -3.40
CA LEU A 96 9.51 3.20 -4.16
C LEU A 96 8.04 3.17 -3.78
N LEU A 97 7.17 3.30 -4.76
CA LEU A 97 5.75 2.96 -4.67
C LEU A 97 5.45 1.91 -5.74
N MET A 98 4.96 0.74 -5.34
CA MET A 98 4.69 -0.37 -6.25
C MET A 98 3.32 -0.99 -5.98
N ILE A 99 2.53 -1.11 -7.03
CA ILE A 99 1.24 -1.82 -7.01
C ILE A 99 1.33 -3.01 -7.96
N THR A 100 0.87 -4.17 -7.49
CA THR A 100 0.73 -5.37 -8.32
C THR A 100 -0.74 -5.78 -8.39
N GLY A 101 -1.21 -6.11 -9.57
CA GLY A 101 -2.52 -6.71 -9.82
C GLY A 101 -2.42 -8.06 -10.52
N GLY A 102 -3.35 -8.96 -10.25
CA GLY A 102 -3.51 -10.21 -10.99
C GLY A 102 -4.54 -10.05 -12.09
N GLY A 103 -4.23 -10.45 -13.33
CA GLY A 103 -5.14 -10.33 -14.46
C GLY A 103 -6.36 -11.27 -14.36
N ASN A 104 -6.24 -12.36 -13.62
CA ASN A 104 -7.32 -13.32 -13.33
C ASN A 104 -7.80 -13.24 -11.87
N ASP A 105 -7.57 -12.12 -11.18
CA ASP A 105 -7.99 -11.95 -9.78
C ASP A 105 -9.49 -11.69 -9.69
N GLY A 106 -10.28 -12.73 -9.48
CA GLY A 106 -11.74 -12.64 -9.31
C GLY A 106 -12.17 -12.14 -7.91
N THR A 107 -11.25 -11.97 -6.95
CA THR A 107 -11.58 -11.56 -5.58
C THR A 107 -11.62 -10.04 -5.45
N VAL A 108 -10.61 -9.35 -5.94
CA VAL A 108 -10.56 -7.88 -5.90
C VAL A 108 -10.84 -7.25 -7.26
N GLY A 109 -10.95 -8.08 -8.31
CA GLY A 109 -11.27 -7.62 -9.65
C GLY A 109 -10.28 -6.56 -10.15
N ASN A 110 -10.80 -5.49 -10.69
CA ASN A 110 -10.02 -4.39 -11.27
C ASN A 110 -9.56 -3.33 -10.25
N GLN A 111 -9.72 -3.56 -8.94
CA GLN A 111 -9.37 -2.54 -7.92
C GLN A 111 -7.89 -2.13 -7.97
N PRO A 112 -6.91 -3.05 -8.13
CA PRO A 112 -5.51 -2.65 -8.24
C PRO A 112 -5.23 -1.71 -9.42
N SER A 113 -5.82 -1.99 -10.59
CA SER A 113 -5.68 -1.14 -11.79
C SER A 113 -6.42 0.20 -11.65
N LEU A 114 -7.54 0.24 -10.91
CA LEU A 114 -8.22 1.49 -10.58
C LEU A 114 -7.32 2.41 -9.75
N TYR A 115 -6.68 1.88 -8.71
CA TYR A 115 -5.74 2.66 -7.88
C TYR A 115 -4.52 3.13 -8.70
N HIS A 116 -3.99 2.28 -9.58
CA HIS A 116 -2.97 2.68 -10.55
C HIS A 116 -3.41 3.87 -11.40
N ASN A 117 -4.62 3.82 -11.97
CA ASN A 117 -5.15 4.90 -12.81
C ASN A 117 -5.36 6.21 -12.02
N ILE A 118 -5.86 6.12 -10.78
CA ILE A 118 -6.03 7.29 -9.91
C ILE A 118 -4.67 7.92 -9.57
N LEU A 119 -3.68 7.11 -9.22
CA LEU A 119 -2.32 7.60 -8.96
C LEU A 119 -1.72 8.30 -10.18
N ASN A 120 -1.89 7.72 -11.38
CA ASN A 120 -1.49 8.37 -12.63
C ASN A 120 -2.21 9.70 -12.84
N GLY A 121 -3.52 9.74 -12.61
CA GLY A 121 -4.31 10.97 -12.70
C GLY A 121 -3.88 12.05 -11.72
N ASN A 122 -3.37 11.66 -10.56
CA ASN A 122 -2.82 12.55 -9.54
C ASN A 122 -1.33 12.90 -9.77
N GLY A 123 -0.70 12.41 -10.83
CA GLY A 123 0.71 12.64 -11.14
C GLY A 123 1.69 11.95 -10.17
N VAL A 124 1.27 10.87 -9.53
CA VAL A 124 2.07 10.12 -8.57
C VAL A 124 2.90 9.05 -9.29
N GLU A 125 4.22 9.21 -9.25
CA GLU A 125 5.13 8.25 -9.84
C GLU A 125 5.13 6.92 -9.07
N HIS A 126 4.92 5.80 -9.78
CA HIS A 126 4.86 4.47 -9.18
C HIS A 126 5.09 3.37 -10.22
N ILE A 127 5.40 2.17 -9.74
CA ILE A 127 5.51 0.97 -10.55
C ILE A 127 4.17 0.24 -10.55
N TRP A 128 3.58 0.06 -11.73
CA TRP A 128 2.49 -0.86 -11.97
C TRP A 128 3.04 -2.19 -12.50
N HIS A 129 2.72 -3.28 -11.82
CA HIS A 129 3.09 -4.64 -12.20
C HIS A 129 1.86 -5.51 -12.33
N GLU A 130 1.47 -5.83 -13.55
CA GLU A 130 0.39 -6.77 -13.82
C GLU A 130 0.95 -8.17 -14.03
N VAL A 131 0.39 -9.14 -13.32
CA VAL A 131 0.64 -10.57 -13.52
C VAL A 131 -0.53 -11.11 -14.33
N SER A 132 -0.36 -11.23 -15.64
CA SER A 132 -1.45 -11.49 -16.60
C SER A 132 -2.33 -12.69 -16.25
N ASP A 133 -1.73 -13.81 -15.80
CA ASP A 133 -2.44 -15.02 -15.40
C ASP A 133 -2.58 -15.16 -13.88
N GLY A 134 -2.20 -14.13 -13.12
CA GLY A 134 -2.21 -14.14 -11.67
C GLY A 134 -3.60 -14.07 -11.07
N GLY A 135 -3.88 -14.88 -10.08
CA GLY A 135 -5.08 -14.85 -9.26
C GLY A 135 -4.89 -14.07 -7.95
N HIS A 136 -5.86 -14.21 -7.03
CA HIS A 136 -5.77 -13.66 -5.67
C HIS A 136 -5.02 -14.61 -4.73
N ASP A 137 -3.82 -14.99 -5.08
CA ASP A 137 -3.03 -16.03 -4.41
C ASP A 137 -1.52 -15.84 -4.63
N ALA A 138 -0.76 -16.91 -4.39
CA ALA A 138 0.68 -16.93 -4.54
C ALA A 138 1.16 -16.55 -5.95
N SER A 139 0.37 -16.79 -7.00
CA SER A 139 0.73 -16.46 -8.38
C SER A 139 0.97 -14.96 -8.60
N SER A 140 0.24 -14.11 -7.89
CA SER A 140 0.42 -12.65 -7.91
C SER A 140 1.31 -12.15 -6.77
N VAL A 141 1.23 -12.77 -5.59
CA VAL A 141 1.94 -12.34 -4.38
C VAL A 141 3.44 -12.60 -4.47
N GLN A 142 3.86 -13.75 -4.98
CA GLN A 142 5.29 -14.09 -5.10
C GLN A 142 6.04 -13.14 -6.04
N PRO A 143 5.55 -12.84 -7.26
CA PRO A 143 6.18 -11.85 -8.12
C PRO A 143 6.22 -10.45 -7.49
N HIS A 144 5.18 -10.05 -6.76
CA HIS A 144 5.18 -8.79 -6.04
C HIS A 144 6.34 -8.72 -5.04
N PHE A 145 6.40 -9.66 -4.10
CA PHE A 145 7.45 -9.66 -3.09
C PHE A 145 8.85 -9.81 -3.68
N TYR A 146 9.00 -10.65 -4.70
CA TYR A 146 10.27 -10.80 -5.40
C TYR A 146 10.76 -9.45 -5.98
N ASN A 147 9.90 -8.74 -6.68
CA ASN A 147 10.26 -7.46 -7.28
C ASN A 147 10.44 -6.37 -6.20
N TYR A 148 9.49 -6.27 -5.26
CA TYR A 148 9.54 -5.27 -4.19
C TYR A 148 10.81 -5.37 -3.36
N LEU A 149 11.15 -6.56 -2.86
CA LEU A 149 12.34 -6.79 -2.04
C LEU A 149 13.67 -6.54 -2.78
N ARG A 150 13.67 -6.62 -4.11
CA ARG A 150 14.86 -6.28 -4.91
C ARG A 150 15.15 -4.79 -5.00
N PHE A 151 14.14 -3.95 -4.78
CA PHE A 151 14.26 -2.50 -4.95
C PHE A 151 14.31 -1.71 -3.65
N ILE A 152 13.80 -2.27 -2.54
CA ILE A 152 13.84 -1.56 -1.25
C ILE A 152 15.27 -1.41 -0.72
N PHE A 153 15.49 -0.34 0.05
CA PHE A 153 16.76 -0.02 0.73
C PHE A 153 17.98 0.10 -0.21
N LYS A 154 17.77 0.46 -1.47
CA LYS A 154 18.83 0.67 -2.46
C LYS A 154 19.00 2.14 -2.87
N THR A 155 18.46 3.05 -2.11
CA THR A 155 18.77 4.47 -2.26
C THR A 155 20.20 4.72 -1.80
N ASN A 156 21.04 5.12 -2.73
CA ASN A 156 22.39 5.62 -2.46
C ASN A 156 22.31 7.07 -1.99
#